data_96cfcab8e449b0de9d4cec5078bc7c63
#
_entry.id   96cfcab8e449b0de9d4cec5078bc7c63
#
_cell.length_a   1.000
_cell.length_b   1.000
_cell.length_c   1.000
_cell.angle_alpha   90.00
_cell.angle_beta   90.00
_cell.angle_gamma   90.00
#
_symmetry.space_group_name_H-M   'P 1'
#
loop_
_entity.id
_entity.type
_entity.pdbx_description
1 polymer ?
#
loop_
_entity_poly.entity_id
_entity_poly.type
_entity_poly.pdbx_seq_one_letter_code
_entity_poly.pdbx_strand_id
1 'polypeptide(L)'
;MAEELDAAVDAGSFEQVNRLMLKAAHLNLMLADRTNAAQDALRKVAGEHKRAVAEVTLQVRDLPSADVRRAAVDSDARVCELDVQVSAYKAAIEMFKTSSIAVRAALDALQTVANNHRAVMKIA
;
A
#
# COMPACT_ATOMS: atom_id res chain seq x y z
N MET A 1 35.89 30.70 -11.87
CA MET A 1 34.70 30.56 -12.74
C MET A 1 34.14 29.13 -12.76
N ALA A 2 34.95 28.12 -13.07
CA ALA A 2 34.49 26.72 -13.06
C ALA A 2 34.14 26.24 -11.65
N GLU A 3 34.89 26.64 -10.62
CA GLU A 3 34.63 26.28 -9.23
C GLU A 3 33.32 26.89 -8.69
N GLU A 4 33.00 28.14 -9.08
CA GLU A 4 31.76 28.80 -8.68
C GLU A 4 30.54 28.16 -9.36
N LEU A 5 30.66 27.74 -10.62
CA LEU A 5 29.62 27.01 -11.33
C LEU A 5 29.37 25.62 -10.73
N ASP A 6 30.43 24.89 -10.38
CA ASP A 6 30.33 23.58 -9.75
C ASP A 6 29.70 23.69 -8.35
N ALA A 7 30.09 24.70 -7.56
CA ALA A 7 29.48 24.96 -6.26
C ALA A 7 27.99 25.32 -6.37
N ALA A 8 27.59 26.10 -7.36
CA ALA A 8 26.19 26.46 -7.61
C ALA A 8 25.36 25.24 -8.07
N VAL A 9 25.92 24.38 -8.91
CA VAL A 9 25.29 23.12 -9.35
C VAL A 9 25.12 22.17 -8.16
N ASP A 10 26.16 22.03 -7.33
CA ASP A 10 26.11 21.16 -6.14
C ASP A 10 25.09 21.67 -5.11
N ALA A 11 24.99 22.98 -4.88
CA ALA A 11 23.97 23.57 -4.02
C ALA A 11 22.57 23.37 -4.56
N GLY A 12 22.36 23.52 -5.88
CA GLY A 12 21.09 23.24 -6.53
C GLY A 12 20.70 21.78 -6.44
N SER A 13 21.63 20.85 -6.63
CA SER A 13 21.44 19.42 -6.46
C SER A 13 21.04 19.07 -5.04
N PHE A 14 21.67 19.68 -4.03
CA PHE A 14 21.35 19.46 -2.63
C PHE A 14 19.94 19.91 -2.26
N GLU A 15 19.52 21.09 -2.74
CA GLU A 15 18.14 21.56 -2.56
C GLU A 15 17.13 20.62 -3.23
N GLN A 16 17.45 20.15 -4.42
CA GLN A 16 16.60 19.19 -5.13
C GLN A 16 16.50 17.86 -4.39
N VAL A 17 17.59 17.34 -3.85
CA VAL A 17 17.62 16.14 -2.99
C VAL A 17 16.71 16.34 -1.77
N ASN A 18 16.81 17.48 -1.09
CA ASN A 18 15.96 17.79 0.06
C ASN A 18 14.47 17.83 -0.30
N ARG A 19 14.13 18.43 -1.44
CA ARG A 19 12.73 18.46 -1.93
C ARG A 19 12.21 17.06 -2.21
N LEU A 20 13.03 16.21 -2.85
CA LEU A 20 12.66 14.82 -3.14
C LEU A 20 12.51 14.01 -1.86
N MET A 21 13.36 14.23 -0.86
CA MET A 21 13.22 13.59 0.45
C MET A 21 11.91 13.96 1.14
N LEU A 22 11.52 15.23 1.11
CA LEU A 22 10.25 15.69 1.67
C LEU A 22 9.06 15.08 0.94
N LYS A 23 9.11 15.02 -0.40
CA LYS A 23 8.07 14.36 -1.19
C LYS A 23 7.97 12.86 -0.88
N ALA A 24 9.10 12.17 -0.78
CA ALA A 24 9.14 10.75 -0.47
C ALA A 24 8.60 10.48 0.94
N ALA A 25 8.96 11.30 1.93
CA ALA A 25 8.43 11.19 3.29
C ALA A 25 6.91 11.40 3.33
N HIS A 26 6.39 12.40 2.60
CA HIS A 26 4.96 12.66 2.47
C HIS A 26 4.22 11.49 1.82
N LEU A 27 4.76 10.94 0.73
CA LEU A 27 4.20 9.76 0.07
C LEU A 27 4.17 8.55 0.99
N ASN A 28 5.23 8.36 1.79
CA ASN A 28 5.28 7.26 2.75
C ASN A 28 4.17 7.36 3.80
N LEU A 29 3.91 8.56 4.32
CA LEU A 29 2.80 8.82 5.25
C LEU A 29 1.45 8.58 4.60
N MET A 30 1.24 9.07 3.38
CA MET A 30 -0.01 8.84 2.63
C MET A 30 -0.26 7.35 2.38
N LEU A 31 0.78 6.59 2.02
CA LEU A 31 0.67 5.16 1.80
C LEU A 31 0.34 4.41 3.09
N ALA A 32 0.92 4.82 4.22
CA ALA A 32 0.59 4.24 5.53
C ALA A 32 -0.88 4.48 5.89
N ASP A 33 -1.38 5.70 5.71
CA ASP A 33 -2.79 6.05 5.96
C ASP A 33 -3.74 5.25 5.06
N ARG A 34 -3.43 5.14 3.77
CA ARG A 34 -4.23 4.37 2.82
C ARG A 34 -4.20 2.88 3.12
N THR A 35 -3.06 2.35 3.53
CA THR A 35 -2.93 0.95 3.94
C THR A 35 -3.81 0.67 5.16
N ASN A 36 -3.79 1.53 6.17
CA ASN A 36 -4.62 1.41 7.36
C ASN A 36 -6.12 1.47 7.03
N ALA A 37 -6.50 2.42 6.19
CA ALA A 37 -7.90 2.56 5.74
C ALA A 37 -8.36 1.32 4.96
N ALA A 38 -7.52 0.77 4.09
CA ALA A 38 -7.83 -0.44 3.33
C ALA A 38 -7.92 -1.67 4.24
N GLN A 39 -7.06 -1.78 5.25
CA GLN A 39 -7.12 -2.86 6.23
C GLN A 39 -8.39 -2.81 7.07
N ASP A 40 -8.83 -1.63 7.48
CA ASP A 40 -10.09 -1.44 8.21
C ASP A 40 -11.28 -1.80 7.34
N ALA A 41 -11.29 -1.36 6.08
CA ALA A 41 -12.32 -1.72 5.11
C ALA A 41 -12.35 -3.23 4.86
N LEU A 42 -11.19 -3.87 4.74
CA LEU A 42 -11.08 -5.31 4.57
C LEU A 42 -11.70 -6.07 5.76
N ARG A 43 -11.39 -5.67 6.99
CA ARG A 43 -11.97 -6.30 8.19
C ARG A 43 -13.48 -6.23 8.19
N LYS A 44 -14.04 -5.07 7.85
CA LYS A 44 -15.49 -4.84 7.77
C LYS A 44 -16.12 -5.74 6.71
N VAL A 45 -15.58 -5.73 5.50
CA VAL A 45 -16.13 -6.50 4.37
C VAL A 45 -15.94 -8.01 4.59
N ALA A 46 -14.79 -8.44 5.15
CA ALA A 46 -14.57 -9.83 5.50
C ALA A 46 -15.57 -10.33 6.57
N GLY A 47 -15.92 -9.48 7.53
CA GLY A 47 -16.96 -9.78 8.52
C GLY A 47 -18.34 -9.90 7.89
N GLU A 48 -18.68 -9.02 6.96
CA GLU A 48 -19.94 -9.08 6.20
C GLU A 48 -20.00 -10.34 5.32
N HIS A 49 -18.90 -10.68 4.65
CA HIS A 49 -18.78 -11.91 3.86
C HIS A 49 -19.02 -13.15 4.70
N LYS A 50 -18.38 -13.23 5.86
CA LYS A 50 -18.53 -14.35 6.80
C LYS A 50 -19.97 -14.51 7.27
N ARG A 51 -20.64 -13.38 7.57
CA ARG A 51 -22.07 -13.39 7.95
C ARG A 51 -22.96 -13.82 6.79
N ALA A 52 -22.72 -13.32 5.58
CA ALA A 52 -23.48 -13.71 4.40
C ALA A 52 -23.36 -15.21 4.11
N VAL A 53 -22.15 -15.76 4.20
CA VAL A 53 -21.91 -17.20 4.05
C VAL A 53 -22.69 -17.98 5.10
N ALA A 54 -22.67 -17.57 6.37
CA ALA A 54 -23.40 -18.23 7.45
C ALA A 54 -24.92 -18.18 7.21
N GLU A 55 -25.47 -17.05 6.81
CA GLU A 55 -26.90 -16.87 6.50
C GLU A 55 -27.33 -17.79 5.35
N VAL A 56 -26.58 -17.80 4.25
CA VAL A 56 -26.90 -18.66 3.10
C VAL A 56 -26.76 -20.14 3.45
N THR A 57 -25.74 -20.48 4.24
CA THR A 57 -25.55 -21.86 4.73
C THR A 57 -26.79 -22.35 5.50
N LEU A 58 -27.37 -21.50 6.34
CA LEU A 58 -28.62 -21.82 7.04
C LEU A 58 -29.81 -21.97 6.09
N GLN A 59 -29.91 -21.11 5.07
CA GLN A 59 -31.00 -21.16 4.09
C GLN A 59 -30.98 -22.42 3.24
N VAL A 60 -29.81 -22.97 2.93
CA VAL A 60 -29.63 -24.11 2.04
C VAL A 60 -29.43 -25.44 2.77
N ARG A 61 -29.57 -25.45 4.10
CA ARG A 61 -29.33 -26.65 4.95
C ARG A 61 -30.17 -27.87 4.56
N ASP A 62 -31.33 -27.66 3.95
CA ASP A 62 -32.25 -28.72 3.56
C ASP A 62 -31.96 -29.33 2.18
N LEU A 63 -30.92 -28.79 1.47
CA LEU A 63 -30.50 -29.37 0.20
C LEU A 63 -29.78 -30.72 0.42
N PRO A 64 -29.97 -31.68 -0.56
CA PRO A 64 -29.71 -33.11 -0.29
C PRO A 64 -28.23 -33.50 -0.15
N SER A 65 -27.28 -32.73 -0.67
CA SER A 65 -25.88 -33.10 -0.57
C SER A 65 -25.00 -31.92 -0.15
N ALA A 66 -23.84 -32.26 0.45
CA ALA A 66 -22.83 -31.26 0.83
C ALA A 66 -22.31 -30.44 -0.38
N ASP A 67 -22.16 -31.13 -1.53
CA ASP A 67 -21.68 -30.46 -2.77
C ASP A 67 -22.71 -29.49 -3.32
N VAL A 68 -23.99 -29.85 -3.30
CA VAL A 68 -25.09 -28.97 -3.74
C VAL A 68 -25.21 -27.77 -2.80
N ARG A 69 -25.11 -27.99 -1.50
CA ARG A 69 -25.12 -26.90 -0.50
C ARG A 69 -23.96 -25.93 -0.71
N ARG A 70 -22.77 -26.45 -0.93
CA ARG A 70 -21.57 -25.61 -1.20
C ARG A 70 -21.71 -24.82 -2.47
N ALA A 71 -22.19 -25.45 -3.56
CA ALA A 71 -22.45 -24.78 -4.83
C ALA A 71 -23.46 -23.66 -4.68
N ALA A 72 -24.52 -23.85 -3.90
CA ALA A 72 -25.54 -22.84 -3.62
C ALA A 72 -24.96 -21.63 -2.86
N VAL A 73 -24.10 -21.85 -1.87
CA VAL A 73 -23.39 -20.77 -1.16
C VAL A 73 -22.44 -20.03 -2.09
N ASP A 74 -21.64 -20.75 -2.88
CA ASP A 74 -20.65 -20.17 -3.78
C ASP A 74 -21.28 -19.39 -4.94
N SER A 75 -22.51 -19.70 -5.31
CA SER A 75 -23.27 -19.01 -6.37
C SER A 75 -24.17 -17.88 -5.86
N ASP A 76 -24.30 -17.69 -4.55
CA ASP A 76 -25.09 -16.59 -3.99
C ASP A 76 -24.54 -15.24 -4.43
N ALA A 77 -25.38 -14.37 -4.96
CA ALA A 77 -24.99 -13.10 -5.53
C ALA A 77 -24.30 -12.18 -4.51
N ARG A 78 -24.80 -12.11 -3.28
CA ARG A 78 -24.23 -11.28 -2.21
C ARG A 78 -22.88 -11.84 -1.74
N VAL A 79 -22.78 -13.15 -1.59
CA VAL A 79 -21.53 -13.83 -1.22
C VAL A 79 -20.47 -13.56 -2.28
N CYS A 80 -20.80 -13.69 -3.56
CA CYS A 80 -19.89 -13.42 -4.67
C CYS A 80 -19.44 -11.95 -4.70
N GLU A 81 -20.36 -11.01 -4.52
CA GLU A 81 -20.05 -9.57 -4.48
C GLU A 81 -19.10 -9.24 -3.34
N LEU A 82 -19.36 -9.74 -2.14
CA LEU A 82 -18.50 -9.53 -0.99
C LEU A 82 -17.12 -10.19 -1.15
N ASP A 83 -17.07 -11.36 -1.78
CA ASP A 83 -15.80 -12.03 -2.10
C ASP A 83 -14.94 -11.22 -3.06
N VAL A 84 -15.55 -10.63 -4.09
CA VAL A 84 -14.87 -9.70 -5.01
C VAL A 84 -14.32 -8.48 -4.26
N GLN A 85 -15.10 -7.90 -3.35
CA GLN A 85 -14.66 -6.76 -2.53
C GLN A 85 -13.50 -7.13 -1.62
N VAL A 86 -13.54 -8.28 -0.96
CA VAL A 86 -12.45 -8.80 -0.13
C VAL A 86 -11.17 -8.94 -0.97
N SER A 87 -11.27 -9.54 -2.13
CA SER A 87 -10.13 -9.71 -3.05
C SER A 87 -9.57 -8.38 -3.52
N ALA A 88 -10.42 -7.41 -3.83
CA ALA A 88 -10.01 -6.06 -4.24
C ALA A 88 -9.24 -5.33 -3.13
N TYR A 89 -9.72 -5.39 -1.89
CA TYR A 89 -9.01 -4.77 -0.77
C TYR A 89 -7.67 -5.46 -0.46
N LYS A 90 -7.60 -6.79 -0.55
CA LYS A 90 -6.34 -7.52 -0.41
C LYS A 90 -5.33 -7.10 -1.47
N ALA A 91 -5.76 -6.99 -2.72
CA ALA A 91 -4.91 -6.54 -3.83
C ALA A 91 -4.42 -5.10 -3.62
N ALA A 92 -5.29 -4.21 -3.17
CA ALA A 92 -4.95 -2.82 -2.88
C ALA A 92 -3.90 -2.73 -1.75
N ILE A 93 -4.06 -3.50 -0.69
CA ILE A 93 -3.10 -3.55 0.43
C ILE A 93 -1.72 -4.02 -0.06
N GLU A 94 -1.66 -5.06 -0.87
CA GLU A 94 -0.40 -5.56 -1.44
C GLU A 94 0.26 -4.50 -2.34
N MET A 95 -0.52 -3.80 -3.14
CA MET A 95 -0.02 -2.71 -3.99
C MET A 95 0.54 -1.56 -3.14
N PHE A 96 -0.14 -1.15 -2.07
CA PHE A 96 0.35 -0.11 -1.16
C PHE A 96 1.63 -0.53 -0.43
N LYS A 97 1.73 -1.79 0.00
CA LYS A 97 2.94 -2.33 0.62
C LYS A 97 4.12 -2.31 -0.34
N THR A 98 3.92 -2.74 -1.58
CA THR A 98 4.96 -2.71 -2.62
C THR A 98 5.42 -1.29 -2.90
N SER A 99 4.48 -0.35 -3.04
CA SER A 99 4.78 1.07 -3.23
C SER A 99 5.52 1.66 -2.03
N SER A 100 5.16 1.28 -0.82
CA SER A 100 5.83 1.72 0.41
C SER A 100 7.28 1.26 0.47
N ILE A 101 7.56 0.03 0.07
CA ILE A 101 8.94 -0.50 -0.01
C ILE A 101 9.76 0.32 -1.02
N ALA A 102 9.20 0.60 -2.20
CA ALA A 102 9.87 1.39 -3.23
C ALA A 102 10.16 2.83 -2.74
N VAL A 103 9.21 3.47 -2.06
CA VAL A 103 9.36 4.83 -1.52
C VAL A 103 10.43 4.85 -0.42
N ARG A 104 10.46 3.86 0.46
CA ARG A 104 11.51 3.75 1.50
C ARG A 104 12.89 3.56 0.90
N ALA A 105 13.01 2.73 -0.13
CA ALA A 105 14.28 2.53 -0.83
C ALA A 105 14.76 3.83 -1.48
N ALA A 106 13.87 4.58 -2.11
CA ALA A 106 14.18 5.89 -2.68
C ALA A 106 14.59 6.90 -1.60
N LEU A 107 13.90 6.92 -0.46
CA LEU A 107 14.23 7.80 0.67
C LEU A 107 15.61 7.47 1.23
N ASP A 108 15.95 6.19 1.41
CA ASP A 108 17.25 5.75 1.89
C ASP A 108 18.36 6.14 0.92
N ALA A 109 18.16 5.99 -0.39
CA ALA A 109 19.09 6.40 -1.42
C ALA A 109 19.33 7.92 -1.40
N LEU A 110 18.28 8.72 -1.29
CA LEU A 110 18.34 10.18 -1.19
C LEU A 110 19.08 10.62 0.09
N GLN A 111 18.82 9.94 1.19
CA GLN A 111 19.47 10.20 2.48
C GLN A 111 20.97 9.92 2.41
N THR A 112 21.37 8.85 1.72
CA THR A 112 22.78 8.53 1.46
C THR A 112 23.45 9.63 0.64
N VAL A 113 22.82 10.10 -0.41
CA VAL A 113 23.32 11.22 -1.23
C VAL A 113 23.48 12.47 -0.39
N ALA A 114 22.50 12.82 0.44
CA ALA A 114 22.55 13.98 1.32
C ALA A 114 23.69 13.88 2.35
N ASN A 115 23.87 12.70 2.94
CA ASN A 115 24.96 12.45 3.91
C ASN A 115 26.33 12.55 3.26
N ASN A 116 26.50 12.01 2.05
CA ASN A 116 27.74 12.11 1.29
C ASN A 116 28.06 13.57 0.96
N HIS A 117 27.06 14.35 0.56
CA HIS A 117 27.21 15.77 0.29
C HIS A 117 27.68 16.54 1.53
N ARG A 118 27.08 16.29 2.70
CA ARG A 118 27.49 16.89 3.97
C ARG A 118 28.92 16.51 4.36
N ALA A 119 29.32 15.27 4.14
CA ALA A 119 30.65 14.81 4.40
C ALA A 119 31.71 15.54 3.55
N VAL A 120 31.40 15.72 2.25
CA VAL A 120 32.25 16.49 1.33
C VAL A 120 32.35 17.95 1.78
N MET A 121 31.27 18.57 2.20
CA MET A 121 31.24 19.96 2.69
C MET A 121 32.09 20.16 3.96
N LYS A 122 32.17 19.15 4.83
CA LYS A 122 32.99 19.21 6.06
C LYS A 122 34.49 19.10 5.80
N ILE A 123 34.87 18.44 4.71
CA ILE A 123 36.29 18.27 4.33
C ILE A 123 36.81 19.53 3.62
N ALA A 124 35.91 20.24 2.94
CA ALA A 124 36.25 21.48 2.27
C ALA A 124 36.30 22.65 3.26
#